data_5135c318e1de6dc2caf0812bc123c80a
#
_entry.id   5135c318e1de6dc2caf0812bc123c80a
#
_cell.length_a   1.000
_cell.length_b   1.000
_cell.length_c   1.000
_cell.angle_alpha   90.00
_cell.angle_beta   90.00
_cell.angle_gamma   90.00
#
_symmetry.space_group_name_H-M   'P 1'
#
loop_
_entity.id
_entity.type
_entity.pdbx_description
1 polymer ?
#
loop_
_entity_poly.entity_id
_entity_poly.type
_entity_poly.pdbx_seq_one_letter_code
_entity_poly.pdbx_strand_id
1 'polypeptide(L)'
;MANSLTAILTSLLALPELDRDRIAELLTRNDKKPMQTTSLRMRPGTRQLIDELSGRLGISQSELLNMIVEGSLRDTFLPFSNTAGSVIDRFELLMQAHELDPTDIAQLLSSWNIRVSVLQDRERTMDYLTTPLLQELAAWFHVSADWMLGRDVPPVDITRRIHQWPQTEDEFRALINPTGENKNSDIIFWTNGNSDGKEYKKRTGILIKQKESASQIDYYPVLSILPQQINAEQERWINEASRDYATTGGLRSVSIDAGLATALEQGITLPVLIFTQL
;
A
#
# COMPACT_ATOMS: atom_id res chain seq x y z
N MET A 1 21.89 2.57 -0.37
CA MET A 1 20.53 2.00 -0.25
C MET A 1 19.82 2.34 -1.54
N ALA A 2 19.37 1.35 -2.30
CA ALA A 2 18.57 1.60 -3.50
C ALA A 2 17.15 1.93 -3.01
N ASN A 3 16.71 3.17 -3.20
CA ASN A 3 15.31 3.51 -2.96
C ASN A 3 14.47 2.64 -3.90
N SER A 4 13.58 1.84 -3.36
CA SER A 4 12.60 1.10 -4.15
C SER A 4 11.80 2.09 -4.98
N LEU A 5 11.46 1.73 -6.22
CA LEU A 5 10.58 2.54 -7.07
C LEU A 5 9.29 2.91 -6.32
N THR A 6 8.75 1.95 -5.58
CA THR A 6 7.58 2.13 -4.71
C THR A 6 7.80 3.23 -3.66
N ALA A 7 8.97 3.28 -3.00
CA ALA A 7 9.27 4.31 -2.02
C ALA A 7 9.39 5.70 -2.65
N ILE A 8 9.99 5.78 -3.86
CA ILE A 8 10.07 7.04 -4.61
C ILE A 8 8.67 7.50 -5.05
N LEU A 9 7.86 6.59 -5.57
CA LEU A 9 6.50 6.89 -6.02
C LEU A 9 5.60 7.29 -4.85
N THR A 10 5.72 6.61 -3.70
CA THR A 10 4.99 6.97 -2.48
C THR A 10 5.39 8.36 -1.97
N SER A 11 6.70 8.70 -1.99
CA SER A 11 7.15 10.03 -1.61
C SER A 11 6.71 11.12 -2.60
N LEU A 12 6.57 10.81 -3.89
CA LEU A 12 6.00 11.74 -4.88
C LEU A 12 4.51 11.97 -4.66
N LEU A 13 3.74 10.93 -4.30
CA LEU A 13 2.32 11.06 -3.93
C LEU A 13 2.12 11.89 -2.66
N ALA A 14 3.15 11.97 -1.82
CA ALA A 14 3.17 12.70 -0.57
C ALA A 14 3.45 14.20 -0.70
N LEU A 15 3.79 14.70 -1.90
CA LEU A 15 4.07 16.14 -2.09
C LEU A 15 2.76 16.95 -1.95
N PRO A 16 2.68 17.86 -0.96
CA PRO A 16 1.44 18.60 -0.66
C PRO A 16 1.04 19.61 -1.75
N GLU A 17 1.96 19.96 -2.65
CA GLU A 17 1.75 20.89 -3.76
C GLU A 17 1.38 20.19 -5.07
N LEU A 18 1.29 18.86 -5.07
CA LEU A 18 0.96 18.12 -6.27
C LEU A 18 -0.56 18.22 -6.55
N ASP A 19 -0.92 19.03 -7.52
CA ASP A 19 -2.28 19.11 -8.05
C ASP A 19 -2.60 17.83 -8.82
N ARG A 20 -3.26 16.88 -8.14
CA ARG A 20 -3.61 15.57 -8.68
C ARG A 20 -4.53 15.66 -9.88
N ASP A 21 -5.45 16.62 -9.87
CA ASP A 21 -6.38 16.83 -10.98
C ASP A 21 -5.63 17.29 -12.22
N ARG A 22 -4.66 18.19 -12.05
CA ARG A 22 -3.78 18.63 -13.12
C ARG A 22 -2.89 17.52 -13.66
N ILE A 23 -2.39 16.63 -12.80
CA ILE A 23 -1.58 15.49 -13.25
C ILE A 23 -2.46 14.51 -14.03
N ALA A 24 -3.64 14.20 -13.52
CA ALA A 24 -4.61 13.36 -14.21
C ALA A 24 -4.96 13.94 -15.58
N GLU A 25 -5.21 15.26 -15.66
CA GLU A 25 -5.43 15.97 -16.94
C GLU A 25 -4.24 15.81 -17.89
N LEU A 26 -3.00 16.01 -17.40
CA LEU A 26 -1.79 15.89 -18.23
C LEU A 26 -1.56 14.47 -18.74
N LEU A 27 -1.85 13.45 -17.94
CA LEU A 27 -1.66 12.05 -18.32
C LEU A 27 -2.78 11.50 -19.20
N THR A 28 -3.99 12.07 -19.14
CA THR A 28 -5.12 11.67 -19.99
C THR A 28 -5.23 12.48 -21.27
N ARG A 29 -4.55 13.62 -21.34
CA ARG A 29 -4.60 14.53 -22.48
C ARG A 29 -3.92 13.91 -23.70
N ASN A 30 -4.72 13.68 -24.74
CA ASN A 30 -4.24 13.19 -26.03
C ASN A 30 -3.69 14.38 -26.84
N ASP A 31 -2.52 14.87 -26.46
CA ASP A 31 -1.90 16.02 -27.11
C ASP A 31 -1.32 15.62 -28.47
N LYS A 32 -1.85 16.23 -29.53
CA LYS A 32 -1.30 16.12 -30.90
C LYS A 32 0.02 16.91 -31.07
N LYS A 33 0.63 17.37 -29.98
CA LYS A 33 1.91 18.10 -30.04
C LYS A 33 3.05 17.14 -30.37
N PRO A 34 4.06 17.62 -31.14
CA PRO A 34 5.23 16.79 -31.45
C PRO A 34 5.97 16.40 -30.16
N MET A 35 6.49 15.18 -30.14
CA MET A 35 7.29 14.67 -29.02
C MET A 35 8.49 15.60 -28.79
N GLN A 36 8.74 15.93 -27.52
CA GLN A 36 9.90 16.72 -27.12
C GLN A 36 11.07 15.80 -26.79
N THR A 37 12.25 16.14 -27.25
CA THR A 37 13.47 15.38 -27.00
C THR A 37 13.99 15.68 -25.59
N THR A 38 14.21 14.62 -24.80
CA THR A 38 14.83 14.70 -23.46
C THR A 38 16.09 13.85 -23.43
N SER A 39 17.18 14.39 -22.87
CA SER A 39 18.42 13.63 -22.68
C SER A 39 18.43 12.91 -21.33
N LEU A 40 18.65 11.61 -21.33
CA LEU A 40 18.72 10.79 -20.15
C LEU A 40 20.10 10.14 -20.00
N ARG A 41 20.73 10.26 -18.81
CA ARG A 41 21.95 9.54 -18.48
C ARG A 41 21.60 8.29 -17.68
N MET A 42 22.02 7.13 -18.17
CA MET A 42 21.75 5.82 -17.55
C MET A 42 23.04 5.15 -17.12
N ARG A 43 22.94 4.29 -16.12
CA ARG A 43 24.05 3.37 -15.76
C ARG A 43 24.27 2.39 -16.90
N PRO A 44 25.52 1.94 -17.15
CA PRO A 44 25.84 1.04 -18.27
C PRO A 44 24.98 -0.23 -18.30
N GLY A 45 24.78 -0.90 -17.17
CA GLY A 45 23.94 -2.10 -17.08
C GLY A 45 22.47 -1.85 -17.40
N THR A 46 21.90 -0.72 -16.94
CA THR A 46 20.53 -0.31 -17.29
C THR A 46 20.40 -0.05 -18.78
N ARG A 47 21.39 0.61 -19.38
CA ARG A 47 21.40 0.88 -20.83
C ARG A 47 21.44 -0.42 -21.62
N GLN A 48 22.32 -1.34 -21.24
CA GLN A 48 22.42 -2.65 -21.90
C GLN A 48 21.09 -3.43 -21.82
N LEU A 49 20.43 -3.42 -20.67
CA LEU A 49 19.10 -4.04 -20.51
C LEU A 49 18.05 -3.41 -21.42
N ILE A 50 18.01 -2.07 -21.52
CA ILE A 50 17.09 -1.36 -22.41
C ILE A 50 17.37 -1.69 -23.88
N ASP A 51 18.66 -1.76 -24.29
CA ASP A 51 19.06 -2.17 -25.61
C ASP A 51 18.57 -3.60 -25.97
N GLU A 52 18.75 -4.53 -25.05
CA GLU A 52 18.32 -5.92 -25.22
C GLU A 52 16.79 -6.04 -25.30
N LEU A 53 16.07 -5.41 -24.37
CA LEU A 53 14.61 -5.46 -24.35
C LEU A 53 13.98 -4.79 -25.58
N SER A 54 14.46 -3.62 -25.98
CA SER A 54 13.99 -2.93 -27.18
C SER A 54 14.22 -3.77 -28.43
N GLY A 55 15.39 -4.42 -28.54
CA GLY A 55 15.68 -5.35 -29.64
C GLY A 55 14.76 -6.57 -29.67
N ARG A 56 14.43 -7.16 -28.53
CA ARG A 56 13.49 -8.30 -28.43
C ARG A 56 12.06 -7.91 -28.76
N LEU A 57 11.62 -6.71 -28.37
CA LEU A 57 10.28 -6.19 -28.62
C LEU A 57 10.12 -5.58 -30.03
N GLY A 58 11.22 -5.34 -30.77
CA GLY A 58 11.18 -4.71 -32.08
C GLY A 58 10.79 -3.23 -32.05
N ILE A 59 11.00 -2.54 -30.93
CA ILE A 59 10.70 -1.10 -30.74
C ILE A 59 11.97 -0.32 -30.47
N SER A 60 11.92 1.01 -30.64
CA SER A 60 13.06 1.86 -30.30
C SER A 60 13.27 1.97 -28.78
N GLN A 61 14.52 2.21 -28.35
CA GLN A 61 14.84 2.46 -26.94
C GLN A 61 14.03 3.62 -26.36
N SER A 62 13.83 4.69 -27.14
CA SER A 62 13.03 5.84 -26.72
C SER A 62 11.57 5.48 -26.51
N GLU A 63 11.02 4.64 -27.36
CA GLU A 63 9.65 4.15 -27.24
C GLU A 63 9.48 3.25 -26.02
N LEU A 64 10.40 2.31 -25.79
CA LEU A 64 10.41 1.48 -24.59
C LEU A 64 10.50 2.33 -23.30
N LEU A 65 11.39 3.33 -23.28
CA LEU A 65 11.52 4.24 -22.13
C LEU A 65 10.25 5.06 -21.90
N ASN A 66 9.65 5.58 -22.97
CA ASN A 66 8.39 6.32 -22.87
C ASN A 66 7.26 5.41 -22.31
N MET A 67 7.16 4.17 -22.79
CA MET A 67 6.18 3.21 -22.29
C MET A 67 6.38 2.91 -20.79
N ILE A 68 7.63 2.69 -20.36
CA ILE A 68 7.97 2.44 -18.96
C ILE A 68 7.64 3.66 -18.09
N VAL A 69 8.05 4.86 -18.52
CA VAL A 69 7.82 6.10 -17.77
C VAL A 69 6.33 6.42 -17.72
N GLU A 70 5.65 6.37 -18.85
CA GLU A 70 4.21 6.66 -18.92
C GLU A 70 3.40 5.63 -18.13
N GLY A 71 3.72 4.35 -18.25
CA GLY A 71 3.10 3.28 -17.45
C GLY A 71 3.30 3.55 -15.95
N SER A 72 4.53 3.79 -15.51
CA SER A 72 4.83 4.08 -14.10
C SER A 72 4.12 5.34 -13.58
N LEU A 73 4.01 6.39 -14.40
CA LEU A 73 3.29 7.61 -14.02
C LEU A 73 1.77 7.36 -13.96
N ARG A 74 1.22 6.64 -14.92
CA ARG A 74 -0.21 6.28 -14.92
C ARG A 74 -0.55 5.42 -13.73
N ASP A 75 0.23 4.39 -13.45
CA ASP A 75 0.02 3.50 -12.29
C ASP A 75 0.13 4.25 -10.97
N THR A 76 0.98 5.28 -10.92
CA THR A 76 1.19 6.07 -9.70
C THR A 76 0.10 7.11 -9.49
N PHE A 77 -0.25 7.85 -10.53
CA PHE A 77 -1.11 9.05 -10.40
C PHE A 77 -2.54 8.83 -10.88
N LEU A 78 -2.79 7.76 -11.65
CA LEU A 78 -4.13 7.38 -12.12
C LEU A 78 -4.51 5.94 -11.69
N PRO A 79 -4.26 5.54 -10.45
CA PRO A 79 -4.51 4.16 -10.03
C PRO A 79 -5.98 3.74 -10.18
N PHE A 80 -6.88 4.71 -10.39
CA PHE A 80 -8.33 4.48 -10.42
C PHE A 80 -8.97 4.64 -11.81
N SER A 81 -8.21 5.01 -12.85
CA SER A 81 -8.81 5.38 -14.16
C SER A 81 -9.05 4.24 -15.14
N ASN A 82 -8.55 3.04 -14.90
CA ASN A 82 -8.70 1.90 -15.80
C ASN A 82 -9.60 0.80 -15.20
N THR A 83 -10.89 0.89 -15.45
CA THR A 83 -11.89 -0.04 -14.89
C THR A 83 -11.81 -1.49 -15.39
N ALA A 84 -11.29 -1.76 -16.56
CA ALA A 84 -11.25 -3.13 -17.11
C ALA A 84 -10.01 -3.95 -16.70
N GLY A 85 -8.83 -3.31 -16.56
CA GLY A 85 -7.61 -3.95 -16.03
C GLY A 85 -7.52 -3.91 -14.51
N SER A 86 -8.38 -3.15 -13.86
CA SER A 86 -8.23 -2.77 -12.47
C SER A 86 -8.42 -3.91 -11.46
N VAL A 87 -9.26 -4.90 -11.74
CA VAL A 87 -9.55 -6.00 -10.80
C VAL A 87 -8.32 -6.89 -10.62
N ILE A 88 -7.72 -7.34 -11.72
CA ILE A 88 -6.52 -8.19 -11.66
C ILE A 88 -5.32 -7.41 -11.13
N ASP A 89 -5.16 -6.13 -11.53
CA ASP A 89 -4.08 -5.27 -11.03
C ASP A 89 -4.19 -5.05 -9.52
N ARG A 90 -5.41 -4.86 -9.02
CA ARG A 90 -5.67 -4.68 -7.57
C ARG A 90 -5.47 -5.96 -6.79
N PHE A 91 -5.86 -7.10 -7.37
CA PHE A 91 -5.57 -8.40 -6.80
C PHE A 91 -4.06 -8.63 -6.69
N GLU A 92 -3.31 -8.43 -7.78
CA GLU A 92 -1.85 -8.57 -7.81
C GLU A 92 -1.18 -7.60 -6.82
N LEU A 93 -1.62 -6.33 -6.80
CA LEU A 93 -1.12 -5.32 -5.87
C LEU A 93 -1.34 -5.73 -4.41
N LEU A 94 -2.54 -6.24 -4.08
CA LEU A 94 -2.87 -6.68 -2.73
C LEU A 94 -1.99 -7.85 -2.30
N MET A 95 -1.84 -8.86 -3.15
CA MET A 95 -1.00 -10.02 -2.87
C MET A 95 0.47 -9.63 -2.71
N GLN A 96 0.98 -8.77 -3.59
CA GLN A 96 2.34 -8.26 -3.51
C GLN A 96 2.58 -7.41 -2.25
N ALA A 97 1.62 -6.55 -1.88
CA ALA A 97 1.72 -5.72 -0.69
C ALA A 97 1.80 -6.57 0.59
N HIS A 98 1.19 -7.75 0.59
CA HIS A 98 1.23 -8.72 1.68
C HIS A 98 2.34 -9.77 1.54
N GLU A 99 3.25 -9.61 0.58
CA GLU A 99 4.41 -10.49 0.34
C GLU A 99 4.02 -11.97 0.12
N LEU A 100 2.82 -12.23 -0.43
CA LEU A 100 2.34 -13.57 -0.75
C LEU A 100 2.87 -14.00 -2.12
N ASP A 101 3.55 -15.14 -2.14
CA ASP A 101 3.99 -15.73 -3.39
C ASP A 101 2.85 -16.54 -4.09
N PRO A 102 2.99 -16.93 -5.36
CA PRO A 102 1.95 -17.69 -6.05
C PRO A 102 1.59 -19.02 -5.38
N THR A 103 2.50 -19.62 -4.61
CA THR A 103 2.24 -20.87 -3.88
C THR A 103 1.37 -20.61 -2.66
N ASP A 104 1.69 -19.54 -1.92
CA ASP A 104 0.91 -19.08 -0.77
C ASP A 104 -0.50 -18.69 -1.21
N ILE A 105 -0.61 -17.93 -2.31
CA ILE A 105 -1.90 -17.53 -2.89
C ILE A 105 -2.73 -18.75 -3.29
N ALA A 106 -2.14 -19.72 -3.98
CA ALA A 106 -2.84 -20.92 -4.41
C ALA A 106 -3.32 -21.75 -3.21
N GLN A 107 -2.56 -21.82 -2.14
CA GLN A 107 -2.94 -22.51 -0.91
C GLN A 107 -4.02 -21.73 -0.16
N LEU A 108 -3.86 -20.43 0.00
CA LEU A 108 -4.83 -19.53 0.63
C LEU A 108 -6.20 -19.62 -0.07
N LEU A 109 -6.19 -19.66 -1.40
CA LEU A 109 -7.38 -19.71 -2.24
C LEU A 109 -7.77 -21.14 -2.67
N SER A 110 -7.30 -22.16 -1.97
CA SER A 110 -7.56 -23.57 -2.30
C SER A 110 -9.06 -23.93 -2.30
N SER A 111 -9.84 -23.32 -1.42
CA SER A 111 -11.31 -23.46 -1.39
C SER A 111 -12.01 -22.94 -2.63
N TRP A 112 -11.37 -22.01 -3.37
CA TRP A 112 -11.82 -21.44 -4.63
C TRP A 112 -11.26 -22.16 -5.86
N ASN A 113 -10.58 -23.32 -5.65
CA ASN A 113 -9.96 -24.14 -6.70
C ASN A 113 -8.94 -23.35 -7.57
N ILE A 114 -8.31 -22.33 -7.01
CA ILE A 114 -7.24 -21.58 -7.64
C ILE A 114 -5.93 -22.30 -7.39
N ARG A 115 -5.23 -22.64 -8.47
CA ARG A 115 -3.95 -23.35 -8.43
C ARG A 115 -2.84 -22.43 -8.96
N VAL A 116 -1.58 -22.76 -8.62
CA VAL A 116 -0.41 -22.03 -9.12
C VAL A 116 -0.42 -21.87 -10.64
N SER A 117 -0.83 -22.91 -11.37
CA SER A 117 -0.93 -22.87 -12.84
C SER A 117 -1.98 -21.88 -13.38
N VAL A 118 -2.99 -21.53 -12.58
CA VAL A 118 -3.94 -20.45 -12.90
C VAL A 118 -3.27 -19.11 -12.70
N LEU A 119 -2.59 -18.92 -11.57
CA LEU A 119 -1.92 -17.66 -11.21
C LEU A 119 -0.75 -17.28 -12.12
N GLN A 120 -0.19 -18.26 -12.85
CA GLN A 120 0.86 -18.01 -13.86
C GLN A 120 0.32 -17.41 -15.16
N ASP A 121 -0.97 -17.46 -15.37
CA ASP A 121 -1.66 -16.94 -16.56
C ASP A 121 -2.66 -15.86 -16.11
N ARG A 122 -2.36 -14.62 -16.43
CA ARG A 122 -3.13 -13.46 -15.99
C ARG A 122 -4.59 -13.49 -16.52
N GLU A 123 -4.80 -13.90 -17.76
CA GLU A 123 -6.14 -14.00 -18.35
C GLU A 123 -6.96 -15.06 -17.62
N ARG A 124 -6.35 -16.23 -17.38
CA ARG A 124 -7.01 -17.29 -16.62
C ARG A 124 -7.28 -16.89 -15.17
N THR A 125 -6.35 -16.17 -14.53
CA THR A 125 -6.57 -15.66 -13.15
C THR A 125 -7.81 -14.78 -13.12
N MET A 126 -7.99 -13.90 -14.09
CA MET A 126 -9.12 -13.00 -14.17
C MET A 126 -10.47 -13.73 -14.24
N ASP A 127 -10.55 -14.88 -14.91
CA ASP A 127 -11.76 -15.70 -14.97
C ASP A 127 -12.18 -16.27 -13.61
N TYR A 128 -11.23 -16.43 -12.69
CA TYR A 128 -11.48 -16.93 -11.33
C TYR A 128 -11.78 -15.81 -10.31
N LEU A 129 -11.48 -14.55 -10.63
CA LEU A 129 -11.72 -13.41 -9.75
C LEU A 129 -13.20 -13.02 -9.70
N THR A 130 -14.01 -13.94 -9.17
CA THR A 130 -15.45 -13.74 -9.03
C THR A 130 -15.79 -12.73 -7.92
N THR A 131 -16.97 -12.12 -8.01
CA THR A 131 -17.44 -11.16 -6.98
C THR A 131 -17.38 -11.72 -5.55
N PRO A 132 -17.84 -12.96 -5.26
CA PRO A 132 -17.74 -13.50 -3.91
C PRO A 132 -16.30 -13.64 -3.42
N LEU A 133 -15.37 -14.10 -4.28
CA LEU A 133 -13.94 -14.20 -3.93
C LEU A 133 -13.34 -12.84 -3.62
N LEU A 134 -13.61 -11.83 -4.46
CA LEU A 134 -13.09 -10.47 -4.24
C LEU A 134 -13.63 -9.83 -2.95
N GLN A 135 -14.88 -10.12 -2.60
CA GLN A 135 -15.47 -9.69 -1.33
C GLN A 135 -14.84 -10.38 -0.12
N GLU A 136 -14.54 -11.67 -0.24
CA GLU A 136 -13.87 -12.43 0.81
C GLU A 136 -12.43 -11.94 1.02
N LEU A 137 -11.67 -11.73 -0.07
CA LEU A 137 -10.34 -11.13 0.00
C LEU A 137 -10.37 -9.73 0.61
N ALA A 138 -11.35 -8.91 0.24
CA ALA A 138 -11.51 -7.59 0.83
C ALA A 138 -11.75 -7.66 2.35
N ALA A 139 -12.51 -8.64 2.81
CA ALA A 139 -12.75 -8.86 4.24
C ALA A 139 -11.48 -9.35 4.95
N TRP A 140 -10.74 -10.30 4.38
CA TRP A 140 -9.50 -10.83 4.97
C TRP A 140 -8.42 -9.75 5.13
N PHE A 141 -8.22 -8.92 4.11
CA PHE A 141 -7.15 -7.92 4.11
C PHE A 141 -7.59 -6.51 4.54
N HIS A 142 -8.81 -6.37 5.04
CA HIS A 142 -9.39 -5.11 5.52
C HIS A 142 -9.36 -3.99 4.46
N VAL A 143 -9.56 -4.34 3.19
CA VAL A 143 -9.67 -3.39 2.09
C VAL A 143 -11.12 -3.20 1.65
N SER A 144 -11.38 -2.19 0.85
CA SER A 144 -12.71 -1.94 0.30
C SER A 144 -13.11 -3.01 -0.72
N ALA A 145 -14.28 -3.64 -0.51
CA ALA A 145 -14.82 -4.58 -1.49
C ALA A 145 -15.13 -3.88 -2.83
N ASP A 146 -15.58 -2.63 -2.78
CA ASP A 146 -15.84 -1.84 -3.97
C ASP A 146 -14.57 -1.54 -4.75
N TRP A 147 -13.46 -1.27 -4.03
CA TRP A 147 -12.16 -1.16 -4.65
C TRP A 147 -11.74 -2.48 -5.31
N MET A 148 -11.82 -3.60 -4.61
CA MET A 148 -11.50 -4.92 -5.20
C MET A 148 -12.33 -5.22 -6.44
N LEU A 149 -13.58 -4.77 -6.50
CA LEU A 149 -14.48 -4.92 -7.65
C LEU A 149 -14.22 -3.92 -8.80
N GLY A 150 -13.13 -3.17 -8.76
CA GLY A 150 -12.76 -2.25 -9.83
C GLY A 150 -13.41 -0.87 -9.75
N ARG A 151 -14.19 -0.55 -8.71
CA ARG A 151 -14.84 0.75 -8.58
C ARG A 151 -13.84 1.84 -8.21
N ASP A 152 -14.16 3.08 -8.58
CA ASP A 152 -13.33 4.26 -8.30
C ASP A 152 -13.54 4.74 -6.85
N VAL A 153 -12.96 3.98 -5.91
CA VAL A 153 -12.97 4.27 -4.47
C VAL A 153 -11.59 3.96 -3.88
N PRO A 154 -11.23 4.56 -2.74
CA PRO A 154 -9.98 4.23 -2.06
C PRO A 154 -9.88 2.75 -1.68
N PRO A 155 -8.65 2.17 -1.66
CA PRO A 155 -8.43 0.79 -1.27
C PRO A 155 -8.85 0.47 0.16
N VAL A 156 -8.82 1.45 1.07
CA VAL A 156 -9.22 1.22 2.46
C VAL A 156 -10.54 1.92 2.73
N ASP A 157 -11.53 1.15 3.16
CA ASP A 157 -12.82 1.69 3.58
C ASP A 157 -12.68 2.46 4.90
N ILE A 158 -12.63 3.78 4.78
CA ILE A 158 -12.47 4.68 5.93
C ILE A 158 -13.66 4.61 6.90
N THR A 159 -14.84 4.17 6.45
CA THR A 159 -16.04 4.08 7.30
C THR A 159 -15.97 2.89 8.26
N ARG A 160 -15.17 1.88 7.93
CA ARG A 160 -14.96 0.67 8.75
C ARG A 160 -13.75 0.77 9.69
N ARG A 161 -13.00 1.87 9.63
CA ARG A 161 -11.85 2.08 10.51
C ARG A 161 -12.29 2.35 11.93
N ILE A 162 -11.42 2.05 12.87
CA ILE A 162 -11.60 2.47 14.26
C ILE A 162 -11.34 3.97 14.32
N HIS A 163 -12.41 4.74 14.53
CA HIS A 163 -12.36 6.21 14.58
C HIS A 163 -12.02 6.76 15.95
N GLN A 164 -12.10 5.92 16.99
CA GLN A 164 -11.86 6.36 18.35
C GLN A 164 -10.60 5.71 18.90
N TRP A 165 -9.73 6.55 19.40
CA TRP A 165 -8.64 6.10 20.23
C TRP A 165 -9.18 5.50 21.52
N PRO A 166 -8.48 4.49 22.08
CA PRO A 166 -8.79 3.95 23.39
C PRO A 166 -8.89 5.07 24.42
N GLN A 167 -9.94 5.05 25.24
CA GLN A 167 -10.19 6.06 26.25
C GLN A 167 -9.64 5.62 27.62
N THR A 168 -9.38 4.33 27.78
CA THR A 168 -8.81 3.73 28.97
C THR A 168 -7.56 2.92 28.65
N GLU A 169 -6.71 2.73 29.66
CA GLU A 169 -5.51 1.90 29.52
C GLU A 169 -5.86 0.43 29.19
N ASP A 170 -6.94 -0.08 29.76
CA ASP A 170 -7.41 -1.45 29.50
C ASP A 170 -7.86 -1.63 28.05
N GLU A 171 -8.59 -0.66 27.51
CA GLU A 171 -8.95 -0.65 26.08
C GLU A 171 -7.70 -0.58 25.18
N PHE A 172 -6.74 0.26 25.54
CA PHE A 172 -5.48 0.38 24.81
C PHE A 172 -4.69 -0.94 24.85
N ARG A 173 -4.56 -1.58 26.04
CA ARG A 173 -3.89 -2.87 26.19
C ARG A 173 -4.61 -3.98 25.43
N ALA A 174 -5.94 -4.03 25.48
CA ALA A 174 -6.73 -5.00 24.74
C ALA A 174 -6.59 -4.82 23.22
N LEU A 175 -6.44 -3.58 22.75
CA LEU A 175 -6.24 -3.27 21.33
C LEU A 175 -4.88 -3.75 20.82
N ILE A 176 -3.81 -3.48 21.54
CA ILE A 176 -2.45 -3.83 21.11
C ILE A 176 -2.08 -5.29 21.39
N ASN A 177 -2.82 -5.95 22.29
CA ASN A 177 -2.58 -7.34 22.67
C ASN A 177 -3.89 -8.10 22.91
N PRO A 178 -4.71 -8.33 21.87
CA PRO A 178 -6.05 -8.89 22.01
C PRO A 178 -6.06 -10.32 22.55
N THR A 179 -4.98 -11.08 22.39
CA THR A 179 -4.88 -12.48 22.83
C THR A 179 -4.15 -12.67 24.17
N GLY A 180 -3.58 -11.59 24.72
CA GLY A 180 -2.71 -11.69 25.91
C GLY A 180 -1.34 -12.33 25.63
N GLU A 181 -1.12 -12.81 24.42
CA GLU A 181 0.14 -13.40 23.96
C GLU A 181 0.86 -12.39 23.06
N ASN A 182 1.86 -11.69 23.57
CA ASN A 182 2.62 -10.62 22.87
C ASN A 182 3.33 -11.07 21.58
N LYS A 183 2.97 -12.20 20.97
CA LYS A 183 3.84 -12.86 19.99
C LYS A 183 3.46 -12.67 18.53
N ASN A 184 2.29 -12.12 18.21
CA ASN A 184 1.74 -12.23 16.84
C ASN A 184 1.31 -10.92 16.19
N SER A 185 1.67 -9.78 16.74
CA SER A 185 1.28 -8.48 16.16
C SER A 185 2.47 -7.54 16.08
N ASP A 186 2.69 -6.96 14.90
CA ASP A 186 3.59 -5.82 14.72
C ASP A 186 2.77 -4.53 14.81
N ILE A 187 3.24 -3.58 15.60
CA ILE A 187 2.53 -2.34 15.89
C ILE A 187 3.39 -1.15 15.50
N ILE A 188 2.82 -0.23 14.75
CA ILE A 188 3.44 1.05 14.43
C ILE A 188 2.58 2.19 14.99
N PHE A 189 3.16 2.97 15.89
CA PHE A 189 2.65 4.29 16.23
C PHE A 189 3.28 5.30 15.28
N TRP A 190 2.47 5.91 14.44
CA TRP A 190 2.97 6.89 13.49
C TRP A 190 2.52 8.30 13.86
N THR A 191 3.40 9.25 13.64
CA THR A 191 3.10 10.66 13.85
C THR A 191 3.39 11.44 12.57
N ASN A 192 2.56 12.45 12.28
CA ASN A 192 2.86 13.37 11.20
C ASN A 192 4.06 14.24 11.62
N GLY A 193 5.15 14.16 10.85
CA GLY A 193 6.34 14.99 11.07
C GLY A 193 6.04 16.47 10.81
N ASN A 194 6.67 17.34 11.59
CA ASN A 194 6.66 18.79 11.36
C ASN A 194 7.59 19.11 10.19
N SER A 195 7.07 19.38 8.99
CA SER A 195 7.93 19.81 7.87
C SER A 195 8.20 21.32 7.83
N ASP A 196 7.45 22.18 8.51
CA ASP A 196 7.52 23.64 8.26
C ASP A 196 7.50 24.57 9.49
N GLY A 197 7.95 24.13 10.67
CA GLY A 197 8.11 25.05 11.80
C GLY A 197 6.82 25.74 12.32
N LYS A 198 5.66 25.42 11.78
CA LYS A 198 4.36 25.80 12.34
C LYS A 198 3.99 24.78 13.40
N GLU A 199 3.55 25.25 14.56
CA GLU A 199 2.99 24.41 15.65
C GLU A 199 1.75 23.63 15.16
N TYR A 200 1.94 22.63 14.28
CA TYR A 200 0.91 21.65 14.04
C TYR A 200 0.84 20.72 15.26
N LYS A 201 -0.33 20.65 15.84
CA LYS A 201 -0.58 19.72 16.93
C LYS A 201 -0.27 18.31 16.47
N LYS A 202 0.75 17.68 17.06
CA LYS A 202 1.18 16.32 16.78
C LYS A 202 -0.01 15.38 16.90
N ARG A 203 -0.36 14.69 15.80
CA ARG A 203 -1.40 13.67 15.77
C ARG A 203 -0.73 12.31 15.65
N THR A 204 -1.24 11.33 16.37
CA THR A 204 -0.69 9.98 16.39
C THR A 204 -1.75 9.00 15.91
N GLY A 205 -1.40 8.17 14.93
CA GLY A 205 -2.20 7.05 14.46
C GLY A 205 -1.56 5.73 14.87
N ILE A 206 -2.33 4.65 14.77
CA ILE A 206 -1.86 3.29 15.08
C ILE A 206 -2.09 2.40 13.87
N LEU A 207 -1.10 1.59 13.53
CA LEU A 207 -1.22 0.47 12.60
C LEU A 207 -0.89 -0.81 13.37
N ILE A 208 -1.75 -1.80 13.27
CA ILE A 208 -1.58 -3.11 13.90
C ILE A 208 -1.63 -4.16 12.82
N LYS A 209 -0.49 -4.79 12.54
CA LYS A 209 -0.36 -5.93 11.64
C LYS A 209 -0.60 -7.19 12.47
N GLN A 210 -1.73 -7.83 12.24
CA GLN A 210 -2.12 -9.04 12.99
C GLN A 210 -1.83 -10.28 12.16
N LYS A 211 -1.45 -11.36 12.83
CA LYS A 211 -1.31 -12.65 12.18
C LYS A 211 -2.66 -13.35 12.16
N GLU A 212 -3.14 -13.66 10.96
CA GLU A 212 -4.32 -14.48 10.71
C GLU A 212 -3.92 -15.73 9.91
N SER A 213 -4.73 -16.76 9.91
CA SER A 213 -4.46 -17.99 9.18
C SER A 213 -5.70 -18.48 8.46
N ALA A 214 -5.55 -18.79 7.18
CA ALA A 214 -6.57 -19.46 6.38
C ALA A 214 -5.90 -20.55 5.53
N SER A 215 -6.53 -21.71 5.39
CA SER A 215 -6.00 -22.83 4.60
C SER A 215 -4.54 -23.20 4.95
N GLN A 216 -4.15 -23.08 6.22
CA GLN A 216 -2.79 -23.31 6.74
C GLN A 216 -1.73 -22.32 6.23
N ILE A 217 -2.14 -21.20 5.64
CA ILE A 217 -1.29 -20.08 5.29
C ILE A 217 -1.53 -18.93 6.24
N ASP A 218 -0.44 -18.36 6.72
CA ASP A 218 -0.46 -17.15 7.52
C ASP A 218 -0.51 -15.93 6.59
N TYR A 219 -1.43 -15.02 6.89
CA TYR A 219 -1.51 -13.73 6.24
C TYR A 219 -1.65 -12.63 7.30
N TYR A 220 -1.36 -11.39 6.93
CA TYR A 220 -1.15 -10.34 7.90
C TYR A 220 -1.97 -9.09 7.57
N PRO A 221 -3.29 -9.07 7.86
CA PRO A 221 -4.10 -7.87 7.70
C PRO A 221 -3.63 -6.75 8.63
N VAL A 222 -3.86 -5.52 8.20
CA VAL A 222 -3.49 -4.35 9.00
C VAL A 222 -4.73 -3.58 9.42
N LEU A 223 -4.93 -3.52 10.73
CA LEU A 223 -5.91 -2.64 11.35
C LEU A 223 -5.33 -1.23 11.45
N SER A 224 -6.06 -0.25 10.99
CA SER A 224 -5.66 1.16 11.05
C SER A 224 -6.58 1.95 11.97
N ILE A 225 -5.98 2.67 12.92
CA ILE A 225 -6.67 3.64 13.76
C ILE A 225 -6.27 5.04 13.30
N LEU A 226 -7.28 5.86 13.01
CA LEU A 226 -7.07 7.22 12.51
C LEU A 226 -6.30 8.08 13.53
N PRO A 227 -5.42 8.96 13.04
CA PRO A 227 -4.61 9.77 13.91
C PRO A 227 -5.45 10.79 14.67
N GLN A 228 -5.19 10.89 15.95
CA GLN A 228 -5.76 11.88 16.85
C GLN A 228 -4.68 12.63 17.60
N GLN A 229 -5.04 13.77 18.15
CA GLN A 229 -4.23 14.44 19.13
C GLN A 229 -4.36 13.66 20.45
N ILE A 230 -3.27 13.01 20.84
CA ILE A 230 -3.22 12.25 22.10
C ILE A 230 -2.87 13.16 23.29
N ASN A 231 -3.39 12.80 24.46
CA ASN A 231 -3.07 13.46 25.72
C ASN A 231 -1.83 12.83 26.38
N ALA A 232 -1.34 13.45 27.45
CA ALA A 232 -0.15 12.98 28.17
C ALA A 232 -0.31 11.58 28.77
N GLU A 233 -1.52 11.18 29.12
CA GLU A 233 -1.81 9.85 29.66
C GLU A 233 -1.72 8.79 28.56
N GLN A 234 -2.30 9.04 27.39
CA GLN A 234 -2.17 8.17 26.23
C GLN A 234 -0.73 8.06 25.74
N GLU A 235 0.03 9.15 25.79
CA GLU A 235 1.47 9.13 25.47
C GLU A 235 2.25 8.26 26.47
N ARG A 236 1.87 8.28 27.75
CA ARG A 236 2.44 7.39 28.77
C ARG A 236 2.15 5.92 28.43
N TRP A 237 0.92 5.55 28.06
CA TRP A 237 0.57 4.17 27.66
C TRP A 237 1.42 3.69 26.48
N ILE A 238 1.62 4.54 25.46
CA ILE A 238 2.50 4.21 24.33
C ILE A 238 3.93 3.95 24.80
N ASN A 239 4.46 4.80 25.68
CA ASN A 239 5.82 4.65 26.18
C ASN A 239 5.99 3.40 27.05
N GLU A 240 5.00 3.05 27.86
CA GLU A 240 4.98 1.82 28.65
C GLU A 240 4.90 0.60 27.75
N ALA A 241 3.97 0.57 26.80
CA ALA A 241 3.88 -0.49 25.81
C ALA A 241 5.19 -0.65 25.03
N SER A 242 5.82 0.44 24.61
CA SER A 242 7.11 0.40 23.89
C SER A 242 8.21 -0.25 24.72
N ARG A 243 8.20 -0.12 26.04
CA ARG A 243 9.14 -0.81 26.95
C ARG A 243 8.82 -2.29 27.08
N ASP A 244 7.53 -2.62 27.25
CA ASP A 244 7.08 -4.01 27.38
C ASP A 244 7.35 -4.82 26.11
N TYR A 245 7.24 -4.19 24.95
CA TYR A 245 7.53 -4.79 23.64
C TYR A 245 9.00 -4.67 23.19
N ALA A 246 9.85 -3.94 23.91
CA ALA A 246 11.26 -3.75 23.55
C ALA A 246 12.04 -5.08 23.39
N THR A 247 11.65 -6.11 24.12
CA THR A 247 12.27 -7.44 24.06
C THR A 247 11.73 -8.32 22.95
N THR A 248 10.53 -8.03 22.41
CA THR A 248 9.85 -8.82 21.36
C THR A 248 9.97 -8.21 19.98
N GLY A 249 10.40 -6.95 19.88
CA GLY A 249 10.63 -6.26 18.59
C GLY A 249 9.38 -5.87 17.79
N GLY A 250 8.20 -6.14 18.31
CA GLY A 250 6.94 -5.97 17.58
C GLY A 250 6.30 -4.57 17.66
N LEU A 251 6.94 -3.58 18.32
CA LEU A 251 6.38 -2.25 18.47
C LEU A 251 7.39 -1.18 18.08
N ARG A 252 6.97 -0.27 17.18
CA ARG A 252 7.82 0.83 16.67
C ARG A 252 7.05 2.14 16.69
N SER A 253 7.77 3.24 16.94
CA SER A 253 7.25 4.59 16.80
C SER A 253 7.99 5.29 15.67
N VAL A 254 7.27 5.84 14.70
CA VAL A 254 7.83 6.42 13.49
C VAL A 254 7.23 7.79 13.20
N SER A 255 8.03 8.68 12.63
CA SER A 255 7.54 9.92 12.05
C SER A 255 7.42 9.75 10.55
N ILE A 256 6.23 9.99 10.01
CA ILE A 256 5.97 9.95 8.58
C ILE A 256 5.74 11.37 8.05
N ASP A 257 5.97 11.57 6.76
CA ASP A 257 5.72 12.86 6.13
C ASP A 257 4.21 13.17 6.04
N ALA A 258 3.90 14.45 5.84
CA ALA A 258 2.51 14.93 5.83
C ALA A 258 1.66 14.33 4.70
N GLY A 259 2.27 14.02 3.54
CA GLY A 259 1.57 13.44 2.41
C GLY A 259 1.20 11.98 2.66
N LEU A 260 2.13 11.18 3.20
CA LEU A 260 1.86 9.79 3.58
C LEU A 260 0.81 9.74 4.70
N ALA A 261 0.90 10.66 5.67
CA ALA A 261 -0.11 10.79 6.71
C ALA A 261 -1.51 11.06 6.12
N THR A 262 -1.59 12.00 5.17
CA THR A 262 -2.84 12.31 4.46
C THR A 262 -3.33 11.12 3.64
N ALA A 263 -2.46 10.42 2.93
CA ALA A 263 -2.81 9.24 2.15
C ALA A 263 -3.36 8.11 3.03
N LEU A 264 -2.76 7.88 4.20
CA LEU A 264 -3.28 6.95 5.21
C LEU A 264 -4.66 7.42 5.74
N GLU A 265 -4.82 8.69 6.09
CA GLU A 265 -6.08 9.23 6.57
C GLU A 265 -7.21 9.09 5.55
N GLN A 266 -6.92 9.35 4.30
CA GLN A 266 -7.89 9.24 3.19
C GLN A 266 -8.10 7.80 2.69
N GLY A 267 -7.32 6.83 3.17
CA GLY A 267 -7.42 5.44 2.73
C GLY A 267 -6.87 5.16 1.33
N ILE A 268 -6.09 6.08 0.78
CA ILE A 268 -5.54 6.00 -0.59
C ILE A 268 -4.41 4.98 -0.66
N THR A 269 -3.66 4.80 0.43
CA THR A 269 -2.57 3.82 0.51
C THR A 269 -2.94 2.62 1.34
N LEU A 270 -2.42 1.44 0.98
CA LEU A 270 -2.56 0.22 1.77
C LEU A 270 -1.68 0.34 3.04
N PRO A 271 -2.24 0.22 4.25
CA PRO A 271 -1.48 0.40 5.49
C PRO A 271 -0.33 -0.60 5.65
N VAL A 272 -0.44 -1.79 5.06
CA VAL A 272 0.61 -2.82 5.12
C VAL A 272 1.93 -2.35 4.49
N LEU A 273 1.89 -1.49 3.49
CA LEU A 273 3.09 -0.96 2.83
C LEU A 273 3.97 -0.13 3.77
N ILE A 274 3.42 0.40 4.84
CA ILE A 274 4.20 1.13 5.86
C ILE A 274 5.15 0.19 6.60
N PHE A 275 4.75 -1.06 6.82
CA PHE A 275 5.59 -2.06 7.49
C PHE A 275 6.79 -2.50 6.65
N THR A 276 6.69 -2.42 5.32
CA THR A 276 7.76 -2.80 4.40
C THR A 276 8.73 -1.65 4.09
N GLN A 277 8.32 -0.41 4.33
CA GLN A 277 9.12 0.80 4.05
C GLN A 277 9.97 1.26 5.23
N LEU A 278 9.72 0.77 6.43
CA LEU A 278 10.36 1.13 7.70
C LEU A 278 11.18 -0.01 8.28
#